data_c12750aa912574b5faa2a44ac19a55b6
#
_entry.id   c12750aa912574b5faa2a44ac19a55b6
#
_cell.length_a   1.000
_cell.length_b   1.000
_cell.length_c   1.000
_cell.angle_alpha   90.00
_cell.angle_beta   90.00
_cell.angle_gamma   90.00
#
_symmetry.space_group_name_H-M   'P 1'
#
loop_
_entity.id
_entity.type
_entity.pdbx_description
1 polymer ?
#
loop_
_entity_poly.entity_id
_entity_poly.type
_entity_poly.pdbx_seq_one_letter_code
_entity_poly.pdbx_strand_id
1 'polypeptide(L)'
;VGHANLKPFEELDTTLTRLQIDWDINDMMTLTSVTSYFDLEEEGAASYGYDVNGIGSNHTINETEAFAQELRLAGDINDSVSFLIGLFYQDRELVFDTAQEAVGGANFAPLFGLASIDPTTGFSDDWHKVHTTDSETRSIFGSVTFQATDRLEITAGARFSEDERSQVVD
;
A
#
# COMPACT_ATOMS: atom_id res chain seq x y z
N VAL A 1 26.49 -11.67 20.89
CA VAL A 1 26.59 -10.22 20.62
C VAL A 1 25.18 -9.72 20.69
N GLY A 2 24.81 -9.07 21.80
CA GLY A 2 23.44 -8.64 22.01
C GLY A 2 23.03 -7.60 20.95
N HIS A 3 21.82 -7.71 20.42
CA HIS A 3 21.19 -6.74 19.55
C HIS A 3 20.90 -5.39 20.24
N ALA A 4 21.22 -5.23 21.51
CA ALA A 4 21.23 -3.95 22.21
C ALA A 4 22.04 -2.85 21.51
N ASN A 5 22.75 -3.18 20.43
CA ASN A 5 23.54 -2.28 19.59
C ASN A 5 23.14 -2.35 18.11
N LEU A 6 21.94 -2.85 17.75
CA LEU A 6 21.43 -2.68 16.40
C LEU A 6 21.40 -1.18 16.11
N LYS A 7 22.23 -0.76 15.14
CA LYS A 7 22.04 0.58 14.58
C LYS A 7 20.66 0.61 13.99
N PRO A 8 19.80 1.55 14.38
CA PRO A 8 18.55 1.75 13.67
C PRO A 8 18.85 1.93 12.18
N PHE A 9 18.10 1.26 11.35
CA PHE A 9 18.17 1.38 9.90
C PHE A 9 16.77 1.32 9.32
N GLU A 10 16.65 1.84 8.13
CA GLU A 10 15.45 1.77 7.31
C GLU A 10 15.92 1.68 5.86
N GLU A 11 15.50 0.65 5.17
CA GLU A 11 15.75 0.44 3.75
C GLU A 11 14.41 0.40 3.05
N LEU A 12 14.31 1.08 1.92
CA LEU A 12 13.09 1.23 1.16
C LEU A 12 13.39 0.99 -0.32
N ASP A 13 12.81 -0.06 -0.87
CA ASP A 13 12.82 -0.33 -2.30
C ASP A 13 11.41 -0.14 -2.88
N THR A 14 11.31 0.61 -3.97
CA THR A 14 10.03 0.89 -4.59
C THR A 14 10.13 0.80 -6.10
N THR A 15 9.21 0.04 -6.68
CA THR A 15 9.03 -0.06 -8.13
C THR A 15 7.64 0.41 -8.52
N LEU A 16 7.56 1.38 -9.42
CA LEU A 16 6.32 1.84 -10.02
C LEU A 16 6.41 1.72 -11.53
N THR A 17 5.54 0.91 -12.11
CA THR A 17 5.40 0.78 -13.56
C THR A 17 4.03 1.26 -13.99
N ARG A 18 3.97 2.08 -15.06
CA ARG A 18 2.72 2.56 -15.63
C ARG A 18 2.77 2.48 -17.15
N LEU A 19 1.73 1.90 -17.73
CA LEU A 19 1.47 1.92 -19.17
C LEU A 19 0.17 2.66 -19.44
N GLN A 20 0.20 3.64 -20.30
CA GLN A 20 -1.00 4.32 -20.78
C GLN A 20 -1.11 4.16 -22.30
N ILE A 21 -2.30 3.83 -22.76
CA ILE A 21 -2.66 3.73 -24.17
C ILE A 21 -3.87 4.62 -24.40
N ASP A 22 -3.71 5.58 -25.27
CA ASP A 22 -4.78 6.44 -25.74
C ASP A 22 -5.13 6.04 -27.18
N TRP A 23 -6.40 5.78 -27.41
CA TRP A 23 -6.92 5.40 -28.71
C TRP A 23 -8.05 6.33 -29.11
N ASP A 24 -7.81 7.12 -30.13
CA ASP A 24 -8.83 7.96 -30.75
C ASP A 24 -9.76 7.09 -31.59
N ILE A 25 -10.97 6.84 -31.07
CA ILE A 25 -12.00 6.03 -31.74
C ILE A 25 -12.49 6.80 -32.96
N ASN A 26 -12.63 8.10 -32.82
CA ASN A 26 -12.94 9.07 -33.86
C ASN A 26 -12.53 10.48 -33.41
N ASP A 27 -12.80 11.51 -34.23
CA ASP A 27 -12.41 12.91 -33.97
C ASP A 27 -13.05 13.50 -32.69
N MET A 28 -14.03 12.82 -32.10
CA MET A 28 -14.81 13.31 -30.95
C MET A 28 -14.64 12.43 -29.69
N MET A 29 -14.02 11.24 -29.79
CA MET A 29 -13.97 10.28 -28.69
C MET A 29 -12.61 9.60 -28.57
N THR A 30 -12.08 9.61 -27.37
CA THR A 30 -10.82 8.93 -27.01
C THR A 30 -11.08 7.91 -25.91
N LEU A 31 -10.60 6.68 -26.09
CA LEU A 31 -10.52 5.65 -25.08
C LEU A 31 -9.10 5.64 -24.51
N THR A 32 -8.99 5.84 -23.22
CA THR A 32 -7.74 5.75 -22.46
C THR A 32 -7.73 4.50 -21.60
N SER A 33 -6.68 3.70 -21.72
CA SER A 33 -6.38 2.57 -20.83
C SER A 33 -5.13 2.88 -20.03
N VAL A 34 -5.20 2.77 -18.71
CA VAL A 34 -4.05 2.92 -17.81
C VAL A 34 -3.89 1.66 -16.98
N THR A 35 -2.76 1.00 -17.14
CA THR A 35 -2.34 -0.14 -16.32
C THR A 35 -1.19 0.31 -15.44
N SER A 36 -1.24 0.01 -14.16
CA SER A 36 -0.14 0.28 -13.24
C SER A 36 0.14 -0.92 -12.34
N TYR A 37 1.40 -1.08 -12.01
CA TYR A 37 1.91 -2.01 -11.03
C TYR A 37 2.79 -1.24 -10.06
N PHE A 38 2.55 -1.46 -8.79
CA PHE A 38 3.30 -0.87 -7.69
C PHE A 38 3.80 -2.00 -6.79
N ASP A 39 5.06 -1.91 -6.42
CA ASP A 39 5.74 -2.81 -5.52
C ASP A 39 6.57 -1.96 -4.56
N LEU A 40 6.46 -2.27 -3.28
CA LEU A 40 7.20 -1.61 -2.20
C LEU A 40 7.63 -2.65 -1.20
N GLU A 41 8.91 -2.65 -0.89
CA GLU A 41 9.53 -3.39 0.20
C GLU A 41 10.21 -2.38 1.12
N GLU A 42 9.82 -2.38 2.38
CA GLU A 42 10.40 -1.56 3.44
C GLU A 42 10.87 -2.47 4.56
N GLU A 43 12.14 -2.41 4.90
CA GLU A 43 12.72 -3.13 6.02
C GLU A 43 13.35 -2.15 7.00
N GLY A 44 13.01 -2.28 8.27
CA GLY A 44 13.52 -1.38 9.27
C GLY A 44 13.72 -2.04 10.63
N ALA A 45 14.72 -1.54 11.36
CA ALA A 45 14.93 -1.91 12.74
C ALA A 45 15.10 -0.67 13.61
N ALA A 46 14.45 -0.65 14.76
CA ALA A 46 14.54 0.41 15.73
C ALA A 46 14.70 -0.14 17.15
N SER A 47 15.40 0.60 18.00
CA SER A 47 15.51 0.28 19.42
C SER A 47 14.47 1.08 20.22
N TYR A 48 13.74 0.43 21.11
CA TYR A 48 12.77 1.08 22.01
C TYR A 48 13.40 1.73 23.24
N GLY A 49 14.66 1.50 23.52
CA GLY A 49 15.33 2.08 24.69
C GLY A 49 15.79 3.49 24.43
N TYR A 50 15.26 4.46 25.19
CA TYR A 50 15.82 5.81 25.29
C TYR A 50 17.04 5.87 26.21
N ASP A 51 17.47 4.73 26.76
CA ASP A 51 18.59 4.64 27.66
C ASP A 51 19.74 3.81 27.06
N VAL A 52 20.90 3.90 27.68
CA VAL A 52 22.11 3.20 27.25
C VAL A 52 22.03 1.68 27.39
N ASN A 53 20.96 1.16 27.95
CA ASN A 53 20.79 -0.27 28.20
C ASN A 53 19.88 -0.94 27.17
N GLY A 54 19.21 -0.16 26.28
CA GLY A 54 18.33 -0.62 25.21
C GLY A 54 17.44 -1.80 25.62
N ILE A 55 16.17 -1.55 25.92
CA ILE A 55 15.29 -2.58 26.54
C ILE A 55 14.57 -3.45 25.50
N GLY A 56 14.72 -3.18 24.24
CA GLY A 56 14.13 -3.96 23.15
C GLY A 56 14.44 -3.39 21.78
N SER A 57 14.32 -4.24 20.78
CA SER A 57 14.37 -3.85 19.37
C SER A 57 13.12 -4.32 18.65
N ASN A 58 12.76 -3.58 17.64
CA ASN A 58 11.71 -3.94 16.69
C ASN A 58 12.34 -4.11 15.32
N HIS A 59 12.02 -5.20 14.67
CA HIS A 59 12.32 -5.43 13.27
C HIS A 59 10.99 -5.51 12.52
N THR A 60 10.85 -4.74 11.47
CA THR A 60 9.61 -4.64 10.71
C THR A 60 9.92 -4.76 9.23
N ILE A 61 9.14 -5.59 8.54
CA ILE A 61 9.12 -5.69 7.09
C ILE A 61 7.70 -5.35 6.64
N ASN A 62 7.60 -4.41 5.72
CA ASN A 62 6.37 -4.04 5.05
C ASN A 62 6.51 -4.32 3.57
N GLU A 63 5.67 -5.18 3.04
CA GLU A 63 5.61 -5.45 1.61
C GLU A 63 4.24 -5.02 1.08
N THR A 64 4.21 -4.32 -0.03
CA THR A 64 2.97 -3.92 -0.68
C THR A 64 3.08 -4.16 -2.16
N GLU A 65 2.23 -5.03 -2.68
CA GLU A 65 2.02 -5.21 -4.11
C GLU A 65 0.65 -4.66 -4.50
N ALA A 66 0.57 -3.93 -5.62
CA ALA A 66 -0.69 -3.45 -6.13
C ALA A 66 -0.71 -3.45 -7.65
N PHE A 67 -1.75 -4.02 -8.21
CA PHE A 67 -2.10 -3.92 -9.62
C PHE A 67 -3.33 -3.03 -9.77
N ALA A 68 -3.32 -2.09 -10.71
CA ALA A 68 -4.50 -1.31 -11.02
C ALA A 68 -4.71 -1.15 -12.53
N GLN A 69 -5.98 -1.17 -12.92
CA GLN A 69 -6.43 -0.96 -14.28
C GLN A 69 -7.53 0.10 -14.31
N GLU A 70 -7.35 1.10 -15.15
CA GLU A 70 -8.38 2.10 -15.41
C GLU A 70 -8.69 2.18 -16.90
N LEU A 71 -9.97 2.23 -17.24
CA LEU A 71 -10.47 2.49 -18.58
C LEU A 71 -11.33 3.75 -18.53
N ARG A 72 -11.05 4.70 -19.41
CA ARG A 72 -11.81 5.95 -19.54
C ARG A 72 -12.20 6.16 -20.99
N LEU A 73 -13.47 6.46 -21.19
CA LEU A 73 -13.99 6.98 -22.46
C LEU A 73 -14.37 8.45 -22.23
N ALA A 74 -13.68 9.33 -22.94
CA ALA A 74 -14.00 10.76 -22.95
C ALA A 74 -14.39 11.19 -24.34
N GLY A 75 -15.29 12.16 -24.45
CA GLY A 75 -15.69 12.66 -25.75
C GLY A 75 -16.63 13.86 -25.68
N ASP A 76 -16.84 14.44 -26.84
CA ASP A 76 -17.75 15.54 -27.06
C ASP A 76 -19.06 15.03 -27.69
N ILE A 77 -20.19 15.38 -27.09
CA ILE A 77 -21.51 15.11 -27.66
C ILE A 77 -21.85 16.18 -28.71
N ASN A 78 -21.42 17.40 -28.45
CA ASN A 78 -21.51 18.56 -29.32
C ASN A 78 -20.59 19.68 -28.81
N ASP A 79 -20.56 20.84 -29.49
CA ASP A 79 -19.70 21.97 -29.15
C ASP A 79 -19.85 22.51 -27.73
N SER A 80 -20.90 22.14 -27.01
CA SER A 80 -21.18 22.66 -25.66
C SER A 80 -21.22 21.58 -24.60
N VAL A 81 -21.20 20.28 -24.96
CA VAL A 81 -21.36 19.18 -24.00
C VAL A 81 -20.27 18.14 -24.23
N SER A 82 -19.48 17.90 -23.20
CA SER A 82 -18.53 16.79 -23.14
C SER A 82 -18.87 15.82 -22.00
N PHE A 83 -18.35 14.61 -22.10
CA PHE A 83 -18.52 13.58 -21.10
C PHE A 83 -17.24 12.79 -20.84
N LEU A 84 -17.20 12.18 -19.68
CA LEU A 84 -16.23 11.18 -19.31
C LEU A 84 -16.93 10.06 -18.57
N ILE A 85 -16.66 8.80 -18.95
CA ILE A 85 -17.08 7.60 -18.23
C ILE A 85 -15.86 6.74 -17.98
N GLY A 86 -15.73 6.16 -16.80
CA GLY A 86 -14.59 5.32 -16.45
C GLY A 86 -14.95 4.14 -15.58
N LEU A 87 -14.11 3.12 -15.69
CA LEU A 87 -14.07 1.93 -14.86
C LEU A 87 -12.70 1.87 -14.20
N PHE A 88 -12.66 1.48 -12.96
CA PHE A 88 -11.43 1.29 -12.19
C PHE A 88 -11.47 -0.03 -11.44
N TYR A 89 -10.36 -0.74 -11.49
CA TYR A 89 -10.08 -1.95 -10.73
C TYR A 89 -8.73 -1.81 -10.06
N GLN A 90 -8.63 -2.24 -8.80
CA GLN A 90 -7.37 -2.38 -8.09
C GLN A 90 -7.41 -3.65 -7.25
N ASP A 91 -6.33 -4.39 -7.27
CA ASP A 91 -6.01 -5.49 -6.37
C ASP A 91 -4.72 -5.12 -5.63
N ARG A 92 -4.72 -5.26 -4.30
CA ARG A 92 -3.59 -4.91 -3.46
C ARG A 92 -3.44 -5.90 -2.32
N GLU A 93 -2.24 -6.46 -2.19
CA GLU A 93 -1.78 -7.20 -1.03
C GLU A 93 -0.84 -6.32 -0.20
N LEU A 94 -0.99 -6.38 1.11
CA LEU A 94 -0.09 -5.77 2.08
C LEU A 94 0.28 -6.81 3.11
N VAL A 95 1.57 -7.09 3.25
CA VAL A 95 2.14 -7.91 4.30
C VAL A 95 2.86 -7.01 5.28
N PHE A 96 2.50 -7.12 6.55
CA PHE A 96 3.16 -6.45 7.66
C PHE A 96 3.70 -7.52 8.60
N ASP A 97 5.02 -7.71 8.57
CA ASP A 97 5.75 -8.61 9.45
C ASP A 97 6.50 -7.79 10.50
N THR A 98 6.29 -8.09 11.76
CA THR A 98 6.97 -7.39 12.83
C THR A 98 7.33 -8.33 13.95
N ALA A 99 8.60 -8.29 14.34
CA ALA A 99 9.15 -9.02 15.45
C ALA A 99 9.65 -8.05 16.52
N GLN A 100 9.35 -8.33 17.78
CA GLN A 100 9.92 -7.65 18.93
C GLN A 100 10.86 -8.58 19.68
N GLU A 101 12.07 -8.10 19.88
CA GLU A 101 13.10 -8.78 20.66
C GLU A 101 13.28 -8.05 21.98
N ALA A 102 13.19 -8.76 23.11
CA ALA A 102 13.55 -8.19 24.39
C ALA A 102 15.06 -8.16 24.57
N VAL A 103 15.52 -7.05 25.05
CA VAL A 103 16.96 -6.87 25.35
C VAL A 103 17.40 -7.68 26.54
N GLY A 104 18.57 -8.23 26.41
CA GLY A 104 19.14 -9.15 27.42
C GLY A 104 18.43 -10.50 27.43
N GLY A 105 17.82 -10.87 26.32
CA GLY A 105 16.97 -12.04 26.12
C GLY A 105 17.45 -13.31 26.82
N ALA A 106 18.74 -13.60 26.76
CA ALA A 106 19.33 -14.75 27.45
C ALA A 106 19.18 -14.71 28.99
N ASN A 107 19.05 -13.54 29.59
CA ASN A 107 19.06 -13.36 31.03
C ASN A 107 17.71 -12.98 31.64
N PHE A 108 16.81 -12.36 30.85
CA PHE A 108 15.51 -11.90 31.36
C PHE A 108 14.35 -12.82 30.99
N ALA A 109 14.36 -13.43 29.81
CA ALA A 109 13.29 -14.32 29.39
C ALA A 109 13.02 -15.48 30.37
N PRO A 110 14.05 -16.19 30.91
CA PRO A 110 13.83 -17.22 31.93
C PRO A 110 13.30 -16.68 33.25
N LEU A 111 13.61 -15.44 33.62
CA LEU A 111 13.18 -14.81 34.87
C LEU A 111 11.68 -14.48 34.87
N PHE A 112 11.09 -14.25 33.70
CA PHE A 112 9.67 -13.89 33.52
C PHE A 112 8.84 -15.03 32.93
N GLY A 113 9.44 -16.22 32.70
CA GLY A 113 8.74 -17.34 32.08
C GLY A 113 8.40 -17.10 30.60
N LEU A 114 9.12 -16.17 29.98
CA LEU A 114 8.99 -15.84 28.57
C LEU A 114 9.76 -16.85 27.72
N ALA A 115 9.44 -16.90 26.43
CA ALA A 115 9.77 -17.94 25.47
C ALA A 115 11.22 -18.43 25.46
N SER A 116 11.42 -19.61 24.91
CA SER A 116 12.73 -20.21 24.67
C SER A 116 13.54 -19.37 23.71
N ILE A 117 14.82 -19.17 24.05
CA ILE A 117 15.80 -18.56 23.13
C ILE A 117 15.86 -19.42 21.87
N ASP A 118 15.66 -18.82 20.72
CA ASP A 118 15.94 -19.47 19.43
C ASP A 118 17.43 -19.82 19.38
N PRO A 119 17.78 -21.11 19.29
CA PRO A 119 19.18 -21.54 19.30
C PRO A 119 19.96 -21.09 18.08
N THR A 120 19.28 -20.64 17.01
CA THR A 120 19.91 -20.18 15.76
C THR A 120 20.30 -18.72 15.85
N THR A 121 19.44 -17.89 16.40
CA THR A 121 19.65 -16.45 16.52
C THR A 121 20.24 -16.04 17.87
N GLY A 122 19.99 -16.84 18.91
CA GLY A 122 20.40 -16.56 20.30
C GLY A 122 19.51 -15.51 20.98
N PHE A 123 18.34 -15.20 20.39
CA PHE A 123 17.39 -14.24 20.92
C PHE A 123 16.09 -14.93 21.34
N SER A 124 15.36 -14.30 22.23
CA SER A 124 13.96 -14.66 22.45
C SER A 124 13.10 -13.68 21.67
N ASP A 125 12.35 -14.17 20.70
CA ASP A 125 11.24 -13.44 20.14
C ASP A 125 10.15 -13.35 21.21
N ASP A 126 10.02 -12.16 21.79
CA ASP A 126 8.96 -11.94 22.77
C ASP A 126 7.60 -11.86 22.09
N TRP A 127 7.61 -11.44 20.83
CA TRP A 127 6.40 -11.28 20.07
C TRP A 127 6.74 -11.17 18.56
N HIS A 128 6.09 -12.01 17.78
CA HIS A 128 6.16 -12.00 16.33
C HIS A 128 4.75 -12.02 15.76
N LYS A 129 4.49 -11.20 14.80
CA LYS A 129 3.17 -11.09 14.20
C LYS A 129 3.27 -10.78 12.72
N VAL A 130 2.59 -11.58 11.93
CA VAL A 130 2.41 -11.36 10.50
C VAL A 130 0.96 -11.01 10.22
N HIS A 131 0.74 -9.92 9.50
CA HIS A 131 -0.57 -9.53 9.00
C HIS A 131 -0.53 -9.51 7.50
N THR A 132 -1.41 -10.28 6.87
CA THR A 132 -1.66 -10.15 5.44
C THR A 132 -3.02 -9.51 5.23
N THR A 133 -3.07 -8.49 4.42
CA THR A 133 -4.30 -7.77 4.08
C THR A 133 -4.46 -7.72 2.57
N ASP A 134 -5.48 -8.40 2.07
CA ASP A 134 -5.91 -8.35 0.68
C ASP A 134 -7.02 -7.31 0.54
N SER A 135 -6.94 -6.48 -0.49
CA SER A 135 -7.95 -5.45 -0.76
C SER A 135 -8.25 -5.40 -2.25
N GLU A 136 -9.51 -5.50 -2.61
CA GLU A 136 -9.99 -5.35 -3.97
C GLU A 136 -10.94 -4.15 -4.06
N THR A 137 -10.68 -3.25 -5.00
CA THR A 137 -11.50 -2.07 -5.26
C THR A 137 -12.03 -2.10 -6.68
N ARG A 138 -13.33 -1.94 -6.84
CA ARG A 138 -14.01 -1.78 -8.12
C ARG A 138 -14.79 -0.48 -8.14
N SER A 139 -14.69 0.28 -9.22
CA SER A 139 -15.43 1.53 -9.34
C SER A 139 -15.94 1.78 -10.75
N ILE A 140 -17.09 2.43 -10.80
CA ILE A 140 -17.60 3.10 -12.00
C ILE A 140 -17.75 4.58 -11.69
N PHE A 141 -17.35 5.44 -12.61
CA PHE A 141 -17.45 6.88 -12.45
C PHE A 141 -17.76 7.56 -13.78
N GLY A 142 -18.25 8.78 -13.69
CA GLY A 142 -18.48 9.58 -14.88
C GLY A 142 -18.79 11.02 -14.54
N SER A 143 -18.65 11.88 -15.54
CA SER A 143 -18.97 13.29 -15.46
C SER A 143 -19.52 13.80 -16.80
N VAL A 144 -20.31 14.84 -16.73
CA VAL A 144 -20.76 15.62 -17.88
C VAL A 144 -20.39 17.07 -17.65
N THR A 145 -19.81 17.69 -18.63
CA THR A 145 -19.43 19.10 -18.62
C THR A 145 -20.29 19.84 -19.67
N PHE A 146 -20.90 20.93 -19.24
CA PHE A 146 -21.73 21.80 -20.08
C PHE A 146 -21.17 23.21 -20.11
N GLN A 147 -20.78 23.65 -21.30
CA GLN A 147 -20.39 25.03 -21.58
C GLN A 147 -21.63 25.90 -21.73
N ALA A 148 -22.07 26.51 -20.63
CA ALA A 148 -23.32 27.28 -20.61
C ALA A 148 -23.18 28.65 -21.32
N THR A 149 -21.97 29.24 -21.28
CA THR A 149 -21.61 30.46 -22.02
C THR A 149 -20.08 30.44 -22.26
N ASP A 150 -19.55 31.36 -23.06
CA ASP A 150 -18.11 31.51 -23.28
C ASP A 150 -17.28 31.69 -21.99
N ARG A 151 -17.92 31.96 -20.86
CA ARG A 151 -17.29 32.26 -19.57
C ARG A 151 -17.77 31.37 -18.42
N LEU A 152 -18.73 30.49 -18.68
CA LEU A 152 -19.33 29.64 -17.64
C LEU A 152 -19.39 28.19 -18.12
N GLU A 153 -18.66 27.36 -17.42
CA GLU A 153 -18.68 25.92 -17.56
C GLU A 153 -19.26 25.28 -16.28
N ILE A 154 -20.07 24.27 -16.42
CA ILE A 154 -20.68 23.52 -15.33
C ILE A 154 -20.34 22.06 -15.52
N THR A 155 -19.68 21.45 -14.52
CA THR A 155 -19.38 20.02 -14.51
C THR A 155 -20.13 19.35 -13.36
N ALA A 156 -20.80 18.23 -13.66
CA ALA A 156 -21.41 17.35 -12.68
C ALA A 156 -20.86 15.92 -12.87
N GLY A 157 -20.49 15.26 -11.78
CA GLY A 157 -19.97 13.90 -11.84
C GLY A 157 -20.37 13.08 -10.62
N ALA A 158 -20.26 11.76 -10.77
CA ALA A 158 -20.49 10.79 -9.71
C ALA A 158 -19.52 9.62 -9.85
N ARG A 159 -19.22 8.98 -8.70
CA ARG A 159 -18.45 7.74 -8.61
C ARG A 159 -19.18 6.80 -7.64
N PHE A 160 -19.28 5.54 -8.03
CA PHE A 160 -19.68 4.45 -7.16
C PHE A 160 -18.47 3.52 -7.02
N SER A 161 -18.12 3.16 -5.77
CA SER A 161 -17.01 2.26 -5.46
C SER A 161 -17.48 1.18 -4.52
N GLU A 162 -16.99 -0.02 -4.73
CA GLU A 162 -17.09 -1.17 -3.86
C GLU A 162 -15.67 -1.60 -3.47
N ASP A 163 -15.46 -1.74 -2.16
CA ASP A 163 -14.17 -2.12 -1.58
C ASP A 163 -14.39 -3.39 -0.74
N GLU A 164 -13.69 -4.45 -1.09
CA GLU A 164 -13.62 -5.68 -0.31
C GLU A 164 -12.26 -5.78 0.36
N ARG A 165 -12.24 -6.17 1.63
CA ARG A 165 -10.99 -6.35 2.38
C ARG A 165 -11.06 -7.62 3.20
N SER A 166 -10.02 -8.44 3.13
CA SER A 166 -9.78 -9.54 4.04
C SER A 166 -8.45 -9.35 4.77
N GLN A 167 -8.39 -9.86 6.00
CA GLN A 167 -7.17 -9.81 6.81
C GLN A 167 -6.98 -11.14 7.51
N VAL A 168 -5.77 -11.67 7.41
CA VAL A 168 -5.28 -12.83 8.15
C VAL A 168 -4.20 -12.34 9.12
N VAL A 169 -4.20 -12.90 10.31
CA VAL A 169 -3.24 -12.59 11.38
C VAL A 169 -2.71 -13.91 11.91
N ASP A 170 -1.40 -14.11 11.83
CA ASP A 170 -0.66 -15.26 12.35
C ASP A 170 0.25 -14.86 13.51
#